data_a1badb5ad69b5f90435a8bb4c66330f7
#
_entry.id   a1badb5ad69b5f90435a8bb4c66330f7
#
_cell.length_a   1.000
_cell.length_b   1.000
_cell.length_c   1.000
_cell.angle_alpha   90.00
_cell.angle_beta   90.00
_cell.angle_gamma   90.00
#
_symmetry.space_group_name_H-M   'P 1'
#
loop_
_entity.id
_entity.type
_entity.pdbx_description
1 polymer ?
#
loop_
_entity_poly.entity_id
_entity_poly.type
_entity_poly.pdbx_seq_one_letter_code
_entity_poly.pdbx_strand_id
1 'polypeptide(L)'
;MSFAVVVDSTCDFTQEEYKALDVHMVPLSVLIDGETFKDQVEITSEQFYERMANSEGLPQSSQPTPYDFEQMYNTLAEQGYEGVIAIHIAGVLSGTIESSRTAAEQVDIDVRVLDGARAGATASIALAVAEICKMRDEGATLDEAEAKAKELLAKAEFLVAPETLENLLKGGRLSADQVKNAS
;
A
#
# COMPACT_ATOMS: atom_id res chain seq x y z
N MET A 1 16.67 15.89 10.47
CA MET A 1 16.66 14.45 10.16
C MET A 1 15.61 14.22 9.11
N SER A 2 15.99 13.65 7.97
CA SER A 2 15.04 13.43 6.88
C SER A 2 14.56 11.98 6.94
N PHE A 3 13.25 11.77 6.92
CA PHE A 3 12.66 10.44 6.80
C PHE A 3 12.03 10.25 5.43
N ALA A 4 12.05 9.02 4.94
CA ALA A 4 11.33 8.62 3.73
C ALA A 4 9.91 8.16 4.04
N VAL A 5 9.02 8.27 3.07
CA VAL A 5 7.67 7.69 3.13
C VAL A 5 7.56 6.58 2.11
N VAL A 6 7.17 5.39 2.57
CA VAL A 6 7.00 4.20 1.75
C VAL A 6 5.54 3.75 1.78
N VAL A 7 5.01 3.38 0.64
CA VAL A 7 3.66 2.81 0.49
C VAL A 7 3.69 1.58 -0.42
N ASP A 8 2.61 0.85 -0.47
CA ASP A 8 2.37 -0.12 -1.54
C ASP A 8 1.49 0.49 -2.65
N SER A 9 1.35 -0.21 -3.78
CA SER A 9 0.65 0.33 -4.95
C SER A 9 -0.85 0.55 -4.74
N THR A 10 -1.45 0.04 -3.65
CA THR A 10 -2.85 0.31 -3.32
C THR A 10 -3.10 1.71 -2.77
N CYS A 11 -2.05 2.53 -2.58
CA CYS A 11 -2.17 3.95 -2.26
C CYS A 11 -2.77 4.74 -3.43
N ASP A 12 -2.67 4.21 -4.66
CA ASP A 12 -3.28 4.75 -5.89
C ASP A 12 -2.85 6.18 -6.28
N PHE A 13 -1.68 6.62 -5.85
CA PHE A 13 -1.08 7.83 -6.41
C PHE A 13 -0.69 7.60 -7.87
N THR A 14 -0.81 8.65 -8.66
CA THR A 14 -0.19 8.70 -9.99
C THR A 14 1.34 8.77 -9.88
N GLN A 15 2.06 8.41 -10.94
CA GLN A 15 3.52 8.50 -10.98
C GLN A 15 4.02 9.93 -10.74
N GLU A 16 3.23 10.94 -11.17
CA GLU A 16 3.53 12.35 -10.94
C GLU A 16 3.37 12.72 -9.46
N GLU A 17 2.34 12.21 -8.79
CA GLU A 17 2.13 12.43 -7.35
C GLU A 17 3.19 11.74 -6.50
N TYR A 18 3.55 10.47 -6.79
CA TYR A 18 4.67 9.80 -6.12
C TYR A 18 5.95 10.64 -6.19
N LYS A 19 6.27 11.16 -7.37
CA LYS A 19 7.45 11.99 -7.59
C LYS A 19 7.35 13.36 -6.91
N ALA A 20 6.19 14.01 -6.99
CA ALA A 20 5.99 15.35 -6.41
C ALA A 20 6.04 15.34 -4.88
N LEU A 21 5.57 14.26 -4.26
CA LEU A 21 5.56 14.08 -2.81
C LEU A 21 6.81 13.36 -2.28
N ASP A 22 7.73 12.96 -3.16
CA ASP A 22 8.89 12.12 -2.80
C ASP A 22 8.47 10.91 -1.95
N VAL A 23 7.51 10.13 -2.49
CA VAL A 23 6.97 8.91 -1.89
C VAL A 23 7.46 7.71 -2.68
N HIS A 24 7.93 6.69 -1.98
CA HIS A 24 8.48 5.48 -2.56
C HIS A 24 7.44 4.36 -2.53
N MET A 25 7.22 3.71 -3.65
CA MET A 25 6.20 2.69 -3.79
C MET A 25 6.83 1.31 -4.01
N VAL A 26 6.38 0.32 -3.21
CA VAL A 26 6.68 -1.10 -3.41
C VAL A 26 5.46 -1.76 -4.05
N PRO A 27 5.55 -2.18 -5.32
CA PRO A 27 4.38 -2.63 -6.07
C PRO A 27 3.91 -4.02 -5.65
N LEU A 28 2.59 -4.21 -5.56
CA LEU A 28 1.98 -5.53 -5.57
C LEU A 28 2.26 -6.22 -6.93
N SER A 29 2.02 -7.52 -6.99
CA SER A 29 2.03 -8.23 -8.26
C SER A 29 0.61 -8.59 -8.67
N VAL A 30 0.32 -8.48 -9.96
CA VAL A 30 -0.97 -8.86 -10.57
C VAL A 30 -0.73 -10.01 -11.53
N LEU A 31 -1.46 -11.10 -11.34
CA LEU A 31 -1.50 -12.25 -12.23
C LEU A 31 -2.77 -12.19 -13.08
N ILE A 32 -2.62 -12.12 -14.39
CA ILE A 32 -3.72 -12.13 -15.36
C ILE A 32 -3.31 -12.94 -16.57
N ASP A 33 -4.17 -13.82 -17.04
CA ASP A 33 -3.95 -14.70 -18.20
C ASP A 33 -2.65 -15.52 -18.15
N GLY A 34 -2.19 -15.87 -16.92
CA GLY A 34 -0.95 -16.64 -16.71
C GLY A 34 0.32 -15.79 -16.71
N GLU A 35 0.22 -14.49 -16.91
CA GLU A 35 1.34 -13.53 -16.84
C GLU A 35 1.29 -12.72 -15.54
N THR A 36 2.45 -12.49 -14.93
CA THR A 36 2.58 -11.70 -13.69
C THR A 36 3.23 -10.36 -13.99
N PHE A 37 2.63 -9.29 -13.48
CA PHE A 37 3.09 -7.91 -13.66
C PHE A 37 3.24 -7.21 -12.31
N LYS A 38 4.22 -6.32 -12.17
CA LYS A 38 4.30 -5.37 -11.06
C LYS A 38 3.30 -4.24 -11.30
N ASP A 39 2.35 -4.10 -10.36
CA ASP A 39 1.27 -3.12 -10.44
C ASP A 39 1.81 -1.69 -10.52
N GLN A 40 1.26 -0.86 -11.41
CA GLN A 40 1.66 0.51 -11.72
C GLN A 40 3.11 0.68 -12.22
N VAL A 41 3.86 -0.41 -12.39
CA VAL A 41 5.25 -0.39 -12.92
C VAL A 41 5.32 -1.07 -14.29
N GLU A 42 4.81 -2.29 -14.41
CA GLU A 42 4.84 -3.12 -15.63
C GLU A 42 3.47 -3.16 -16.32
N ILE A 43 2.41 -2.80 -15.59
CA ILE A 43 1.05 -2.69 -16.13
C ILE A 43 0.38 -1.45 -15.55
N THR A 44 -0.23 -0.62 -16.39
CA THR A 44 -1.05 0.51 -15.94
C THR A 44 -2.47 0.05 -15.61
N SER A 45 -3.22 0.86 -14.83
CA SER A 45 -4.63 0.57 -14.51
C SER A 45 -5.47 0.41 -15.78
N GLU A 46 -5.24 1.26 -16.81
CA GLU A 46 -5.94 1.16 -18.10
C GLU A 46 -5.67 -0.17 -18.78
N GLN A 47 -4.40 -0.56 -18.91
CA GLN A 47 -3.99 -1.85 -19.50
C GLN A 47 -4.54 -3.04 -18.70
N PHE A 48 -4.56 -2.93 -17.37
CA PHE A 48 -5.13 -3.97 -16.50
C PHE A 48 -6.63 -4.16 -16.77
N TYR A 49 -7.42 -3.09 -16.78
CA TYR A 49 -8.86 -3.20 -17.03
C TYR A 49 -9.19 -3.63 -18.46
N GLU A 50 -8.40 -3.22 -19.44
CA GLU A 50 -8.54 -3.71 -20.82
C GLU A 50 -8.30 -5.23 -20.91
N ARG A 51 -7.22 -5.73 -20.29
CA ARG A 51 -6.95 -7.18 -20.23
C ARG A 51 -8.05 -7.91 -19.45
N MET A 52 -8.44 -7.40 -18.30
CA MET A 52 -9.48 -8.02 -17.48
C MET A 52 -10.81 -8.15 -18.22
N ALA A 53 -11.19 -7.16 -19.04
CA ALA A 53 -12.41 -7.21 -19.84
C ALA A 53 -12.37 -8.32 -20.92
N ASN A 54 -11.19 -8.74 -21.37
CA ASN A 54 -10.97 -9.76 -22.37
C ASN A 54 -10.52 -11.10 -21.79
N SER A 55 -10.28 -11.18 -20.48
CA SER A 55 -9.83 -12.40 -19.80
C SER A 55 -11.00 -13.33 -19.50
N GLU A 56 -10.76 -14.66 -19.61
CA GLU A 56 -11.73 -15.67 -19.16
C GLU A 56 -11.67 -15.92 -17.64
N GLY A 57 -10.57 -15.53 -17.00
CA GLY A 57 -10.30 -15.74 -15.58
C GLY A 57 -10.40 -14.47 -14.74
N LEU A 58 -10.62 -14.63 -13.44
CA LEU A 58 -10.50 -13.53 -12.51
C LEU A 58 -9.02 -13.24 -12.25
N PRO A 59 -8.53 -12.01 -12.47
CA PRO A 59 -7.19 -11.63 -12.07
C PRO A 59 -6.93 -11.87 -10.58
N GLN A 60 -5.70 -12.20 -10.24
CA GLN A 60 -5.26 -12.38 -8.85
C GLN A 60 -4.20 -11.35 -8.51
N SER A 61 -4.14 -10.95 -7.26
CA SER A 61 -3.06 -10.10 -6.76
C SER A 61 -2.29 -10.82 -5.65
N SER A 62 -1.01 -10.53 -5.55
CA SER A 62 -0.17 -10.97 -4.45
C SER A 62 0.59 -9.80 -3.84
N GLN A 63 0.81 -9.89 -2.52
CA GLN A 63 1.59 -8.92 -1.77
C GLN A 63 3.05 -8.90 -2.24
N PRO A 64 3.78 -7.78 -2.06
CA PRO A 64 5.22 -7.75 -2.21
C PRO A 64 5.89 -8.70 -1.22
N THR A 65 7.04 -9.23 -1.58
CA THR A 65 7.81 -10.09 -0.69
C THR A 65 8.55 -9.26 0.39
N PRO A 66 8.95 -9.86 1.53
CA PRO A 66 9.83 -9.18 2.48
C PRO A 66 11.13 -8.67 1.81
N TYR A 67 11.67 -9.41 0.84
CA TYR A 67 12.85 -9.01 0.09
C TYR A 67 12.64 -7.72 -0.73
N ASP A 68 11.46 -7.55 -1.37
CA ASP A 68 11.14 -6.31 -2.11
C ASP A 68 11.20 -5.08 -1.16
N PHE A 69 10.68 -5.21 0.06
CA PHE A 69 10.72 -4.16 1.08
C PHE A 69 12.13 -3.94 1.64
N GLU A 70 12.87 -5.02 1.92
CA GLU A 70 14.26 -4.95 2.39
C GLU A 70 15.14 -4.18 1.41
N GLN A 71 15.02 -4.45 0.11
CA GLN A 71 15.75 -3.71 -0.93
C GLN A 71 15.36 -2.23 -0.95
N MET A 72 14.07 -1.90 -0.79
CA MET A 72 13.61 -0.51 -0.69
C MET A 72 14.24 0.19 0.51
N TYR A 73 14.15 -0.40 1.70
CA TYR A 73 14.65 0.22 2.93
C TYR A 73 16.17 0.40 2.92
N ASN A 74 16.92 -0.58 2.42
CA ASN A 74 18.37 -0.46 2.25
C ASN A 74 18.73 0.64 1.25
N THR A 75 18.01 0.76 0.13
CA THR A 75 18.21 1.83 -0.85
C THR A 75 17.98 3.20 -0.22
N LEU A 76 16.96 3.35 0.61
CA LEU A 76 16.67 4.62 1.30
C LEU A 76 17.75 4.97 2.34
N ALA A 77 18.27 3.97 3.07
CA ALA A 77 19.40 4.17 3.98
C ALA A 77 20.65 4.63 3.22
N GLU A 78 20.96 4.03 2.06
CA GLU A 78 22.09 4.42 1.21
C GLU A 78 21.91 5.85 0.62
N GLN A 79 20.69 6.31 0.41
CA GLN A 79 20.36 7.67 0.00
C GLN A 79 20.48 8.69 1.14
N GLY A 80 20.71 8.24 2.38
CA GLY A 80 20.96 9.09 3.54
C GLY A 80 19.72 9.43 4.35
N TYR A 81 18.58 8.75 4.14
CA TYR A 81 17.45 8.87 5.06
C TYR A 81 17.79 8.20 6.39
N GLU A 82 17.33 8.80 7.49
CA GLU A 82 17.60 8.35 8.86
C GLU A 82 16.46 7.50 9.42
N GLY A 83 15.30 7.51 8.76
CA GLY A 83 14.14 6.71 9.12
C GLY A 83 13.13 6.60 7.99
N VAL A 84 12.17 5.71 8.15
CA VAL A 84 11.10 5.43 7.18
C VAL A 84 9.76 5.35 7.90
N ILE A 85 8.73 6.01 7.35
CA ILE A 85 7.34 5.71 7.68
C ILE A 85 6.75 4.92 6.52
N ALA A 86 6.41 3.65 6.76
CA ALA A 86 5.81 2.76 5.79
C ALA A 86 4.32 2.56 6.12
N ILE A 87 3.42 2.96 5.21
CA ILE A 87 1.96 2.85 5.39
C ILE A 87 1.41 1.93 4.30
N HIS A 88 0.74 0.87 4.71
CA HIS A 88 0.27 -0.17 3.82
C HIS A 88 -1.23 -0.41 3.91
N ILE A 89 -1.78 -1.03 2.86
CA ILE A 89 -3.13 -1.57 2.85
C ILE A 89 -3.43 -2.33 4.15
N ALA A 90 -4.66 -2.22 4.62
CA ALA A 90 -5.11 -2.86 5.86
C ALA A 90 -4.75 -4.35 5.94
N GLY A 91 -4.19 -4.76 7.06
CA GLY A 91 -3.77 -6.15 7.30
C GLY A 91 -4.90 -7.18 7.19
N VAL A 92 -6.16 -6.76 7.36
CA VAL A 92 -7.34 -7.61 7.13
C VAL A 92 -7.61 -7.89 5.65
N LEU A 93 -7.04 -7.09 4.74
CA LEU A 93 -7.22 -7.22 3.29
C LEU A 93 -6.03 -7.89 2.59
N SER A 94 -4.82 -7.71 3.16
CA SER A 94 -3.57 -8.18 2.53
C SER A 94 -2.48 -8.44 3.58
N GLY A 95 -1.63 -9.43 3.32
CA GLY A 95 -0.42 -9.68 4.10
C GLY A 95 0.74 -8.71 3.80
N THR A 96 0.55 -7.67 2.99
CA THR A 96 1.58 -6.68 2.64
C THR A 96 2.26 -6.10 3.86
N ILE A 97 1.50 -5.74 4.88
CA ILE A 97 2.05 -5.19 6.12
C ILE A 97 2.99 -6.16 6.85
N GLU A 98 2.71 -7.47 6.82
CA GLU A 98 3.57 -8.47 7.47
C GLU A 98 4.89 -8.66 6.68
N SER A 99 4.84 -8.57 5.33
CA SER A 99 6.05 -8.55 4.52
C SER A 99 6.93 -7.34 4.86
N SER A 100 6.34 -6.17 4.99
CA SER A 100 7.01 -4.92 5.37
C SER A 100 7.61 -5.00 6.79
N ARG A 101 6.87 -5.52 7.77
CA ARG A 101 7.36 -5.72 9.15
C ARG A 101 8.55 -6.69 9.20
N THR A 102 8.43 -7.81 8.49
CA THR A 102 9.52 -8.79 8.39
C THR A 102 10.79 -8.15 7.82
N ALA A 103 10.67 -7.32 6.79
CA ALA A 103 11.80 -6.60 6.21
C ALA A 103 12.38 -5.55 7.19
N ALA A 104 11.53 -4.85 7.92
CA ALA A 104 11.95 -3.84 8.91
C ALA A 104 12.85 -4.43 10.01
N GLU A 105 12.66 -5.71 10.35
CA GLU A 105 13.51 -6.43 11.33
C GLU A 105 14.89 -6.81 10.78
N GLN A 106 15.12 -6.71 9.46
CA GLN A 106 16.34 -7.15 8.79
C GLN A 106 17.25 -5.98 8.35
N VAL A 107 16.83 -4.73 8.58
CA VAL A 107 17.55 -3.53 8.14
C VAL A 107 17.96 -2.66 9.34
N ASP A 108 19.03 -1.88 9.17
CA ASP A 108 19.56 -1.02 10.25
C ASP A 108 18.83 0.34 10.35
N ILE A 109 18.16 0.79 9.28
CA ILE A 109 17.38 2.05 9.29
C ILE A 109 16.12 1.88 10.15
N ASP A 110 15.72 2.95 10.90
CA ASP A 110 14.49 2.94 11.71
C ASP A 110 13.25 2.95 10.83
N VAL A 111 12.55 1.82 10.72
CA VAL A 111 11.34 1.67 9.91
C VAL A 111 10.09 1.56 10.80
N ARG A 112 9.19 2.53 10.66
CA ARG A 112 7.90 2.58 11.35
C ARG A 112 6.79 2.08 10.43
N VAL A 113 6.37 0.82 10.60
CA VAL A 113 5.35 0.18 9.75
C VAL A 113 3.96 0.40 10.35
N LEU A 114 3.08 1.07 9.60
CA LEU A 114 1.73 1.43 9.98
C LEU A 114 0.69 0.66 9.14
N ASP A 115 -0.32 0.15 9.83
CA ASP A 115 -1.47 -0.53 9.22
C ASP A 115 -2.49 0.50 8.74
N GLY A 116 -2.95 0.38 7.49
CA GLY A 116 -4.09 1.15 6.98
C GLY A 116 -5.36 0.94 7.80
N ALA A 117 -5.49 -0.22 8.48
CA ALA A 117 -6.56 -0.51 9.43
C ALA A 117 -7.95 -0.04 8.93
N ARG A 118 -8.61 0.90 9.63
CA ARG A 118 -9.92 1.45 9.24
C ARG A 118 -9.87 2.26 7.95
N ALA A 119 -8.72 2.86 7.61
CA ALA A 119 -8.50 3.54 6.35
C ALA A 119 -8.49 2.59 5.14
N GLY A 120 -8.30 1.28 5.36
CA GLY A 120 -8.39 0.24 4.34
C GLY A 120 -7.30 0.34 3.28
N ALA A 121 -7.50 1.17 2.28
CA ALA A 121 -6.62 1.36 1.14
C ALA A 121 -6.90 2.73 0.46
N THR A 122 -6.22 3.00 -0.65
CA THR A 122 -6.49 4.11 -1.60
C THR A 122 -6.48 5.50 -0.96
N ALA A 123 -7.46 6.33 -1.28
CA ALA A 123 -7.54 7.74 -0.91
C ALA A 123 -7.39 8.02 0.59
N SER A 124 -7.85 7.13 1.46
CA SER A 124 -7.73 7.31 2.90
C SER A 124 -6.28 7.23 3.38
N ILE A 125 -5.50 6.32 2.80
CA ILE A 125 -4.05 6.22 3.03
C ILE A 125 -3.34 7.38 2.35
N ALA A 126 -3.70 7.70 1.10
CA ALA A 126 -3.09 8.78 0.32
C ALA A 126 -3.20 10.14 1.04
N LEU A 127 -4.34 10.45 1.68
CA LEU A 127 -4.50 11.67 2.48
C LEU A 127 -3.56 11.72 3.69
N ALA A 128 -3.41 10.61 4.41
CA ALA A 128 -2.47 10.54 5.53
C ALA A 128 -1.01 10.71 5.04
N VAL A 129 -0.66 10.06 3.93
CA VAL A 129 0.66 10.17 3.30
C VAL A 129 0.95 11.61 2.87
N ALA A 130 0.03 12.28 2.19
CA ALA A 130 0.21 13.67 1.74
C ALA A 130 0.46 14.62 2.93
N GLU A 131 -0.24 14.44 4.05
CA GLU A 131 -0.05 15.27 5.23
C GLU A 131 1.32 15.02 5.88
N ILE A 132 1.76 13.77 6.04
CA ILE A 132 3.08 13.51 6.63
C ILE A 132 4.23 13.93 5.71
N CYS A 133 4.07 13.89 4.39
CA CYS A 133 5.03 14.44 3.44
C CYS A 133 5.17 15.96 3.62
N LYS A 134 4.04 16.66 3.73
CA LYS A 134 4.05 18.09 4.04
C LYS A 134 4.76 18.39 5.37
N MET A 135 4.46 17.64 6.43
CA MET A 135 5.11 17.78 7.73
C MET A 135 6.63 17.54 7.63
N ARG A 136 7.06 16.52 6.87
CA ARG A 136 8.48 16.26 6.58
C ARG A 136 9.15 17.47 5.94
N ASP A 137 8.52 18.05 4.93
CA ASP A 137 9.06 19.19 4.18
C ASP A 137 9.09 20.48 5.05
N GLU A 138 8.23 20.56 6.07
CA GLU A 138 8.22 21.60 7.11
C GLU A 138 9.21 21.31 8.26
N GLY A 139 9.92 20.18 8.24
CA GLY A 139 10.98 19.82 9.18
C GLY A 139 10.53 19.04 10.41
N ALA A 140 9.35 18.41 10.37
CA ALA A 140 8.89 17.54 11.45
C ALA A 140 9.81 16.31 11.64
N THR A 141 9.86 15.83 12.85
CA THR A 141 10.58 14.60 13.21
C THR A 141 9.81 13.35 12.79
N LEU A 142 10.52 12.22 12.73
CA LEU A 142 9.92 10.90 12.46
C LEU A 142 8.79 10.58 13.46
N ASP A 143 9.01 10.86 14.75
CA ASP A 143 8.03 10.59 15.82
C ASP A 143 6.76 11.44 15.66
N GLU A 144 6.91 12.73 15.33
CA GLU A 144 5.77 13.64 15.09
C GLU A 144 4.95 13.20 13.88
N ALA A 145 5.62 12.82 12.79
CA ALA A 145 4.97 12.34 11.58
C ALA A 145 4.29 10.98 11.79
N GLU A 146 4.92 10.06 12.53
CA GLU A 146 4.30 8.77 12.90
C GLU A 146 3.04 9.00 13.75
N ALA A 147 3.11 9.86 14.76
CA ALA A 147 1.97 10.17 15.61
C ALA A 147 0.81 10.76 14.81
N LYS A 148 1.12 11.66 13.86
CA LYS A 148 0.13 12.26 12.97
C LYS A 148 -0.49 11.24 12.01
N ALA A 149 0.32 10.38 11.40
CA ALA A 149 -0.16 9.30 10.53
C ALA A 149 -1.14 8.39 11.29
N LYS A 150 -0.78 7.94 12.50
CA LYS A 150 -1.65 7.13 13.37
C LYS A 150 -2.97 7.83 13.69
N GLU A 151 -2.93 9.13 14.00
CA GLU A 151 -4.14 9.93 14.25
C GLU A 151 -5.07 9.94 13.04
N LEU A 152 -4.53 10.19 11.84
CA LEU A 152 -5.30 10.28 10.59
C LEU A 152 -5.90 8.93 10.21
N LEU A 153 -5.08 7.86 10.23
CA LEU A 153 -5.54 6.50 9.92
C LEU A 153 -6.62 6.03 10.88
N ALA A 154 -6.56 6.39 12.16
CA ALA A 154 -7.58 6.04 13.14
C ALA A 154 -8.92 6.77 12.92
N LYS A 155 -8.89 7.95 12.30
CA LYS A 155 -10.09 8.76 11.98
C LYS A 155 -10.68 8.44 10.61
N ALA A 156 -9.89 7.85 9.71
CA ALA A 156 -10.32 7.52 8.37
C ALA A 156 -11.27 6.32 8.38
N GLU A 157 -12.22 6.31 7.46
CA GLU A 157 -13.09 5.17 7.19
C GLU A 157 -13.07 4.87 5.69
N PHE A 158 -12.86 3.60 5.37
CA PHE A 158 -12.91 3.12 4.00
C PHE A 158 -14.30 2.54 3.72
N LEU A 159 -15.04 3.20 2.85
CA LEU A 159 -16.37 2.76 2.41
C LEU A 159 -16.28 2.36 0.94
N VAL A 160 -16.71 1.14 0.64
CA VAL A 160 -16.79 0.62 -0.71
C VAL A 160 -18.17 0.05 -0.98
N ALA A 161 -18.72 0.38 -2.15
CA ALA A 161 -20.00 -0.15 -2.63
C ALA A 161 -19.75 -0.92 -3.93
N PRO A 162 -19.37 -2.20 -3.87
CA PRO A 162 -19.13 -3.00 -5.05
C PRO A 162 -20.46 -3.36 -5.74
N GLU A 163 -20.48 -3.39 -7.08
CA GLU A 163 -21.65 -3.84 -7.84
C GLU A 163 -21.97 -5.32 -7.60
N THR A 164 -20.96 -6.12 -7.26
CA THR A 164 -21.10 -7.53 -6.91
C THR A 164 -20.10 -7.92 -5.82
N LEU A 165 -20.51 -8.79 -4.90
CA LEU A 165 -19.64 -9.37 -3.87
C LEU A 165 -18.89 -10.61 -4.37
N GLU A 166 -19.16 -11.07 -5.60
CA GLU A 166 -18.63 -12.32 -6.16
C GLU A 166 -17.10 -12.33 -6.19
N ASN A 167 -16.48 -11.22 -6.61
CA ASN A 167 -15.03 -11.10 -6.70
C ASN A 167 -14.36 -11.11 -5.32
N LEU A 168 -14.97 -10.48 -4.32
CA LEU A 168 -14.49 -10.50 -2.94
C LEU A 168 -14.60 -11.89 -2.31
N LEU A 169 -15.67 -12.62 -2.64
CA LEU A 169 -15.87 -14.01 -2.21
C LEU A 169 -14.84 -14.94 -2.89
N LYS A 170 -14.70 -14.88 -4.20
CA LYS A 170 -13.73 -15.67 -4.96
C LYS A 170 -12.29 -15.38 -4.57
N GLY A 171 -12.00 -14.12 -4.25
CA GLY A 171 -10.69 -13.67 -3.78
C GLY A 171 -10.41 -13.99 -2.30
N GLY A 172 -11.38 -14.53 -1.55
CA GLY A 172 -11.22 -14.87 -0.13
C GLY A 172 -11.19 -13.67 0.83
N ARG A 173 -11.60 -12.49 0.41
CA ARG A 173 -11.75 -11.28 1.25
C ARG A 173 -13.09 -11.21 1.96
N LEU A 174 -14.09 -11.98 1.51
CA LEU A 174 -15.34 -12.22 2.22
C LEU A 174 -15.60 -13.71 2.34
N SER A 175 -16.17 -14.13 3.48
CA SER A 175 -16.70 -15.47 3.65
C SER A 175 -18.13 -15.58 3.09
N ALA A 176 -18.57 -16.79 2.79
CA ALA A 176 -19.95 -17.04 2.36
C ALA A 176 -20.99 -16.56 3.38
N ASP A 177 -20.68 -16.64 4.69
CA ASP A 177 -21.57 -16.17 5.75
C ASP A 177 -21.64 -14.63 5.80
N GLN A 178 -20.52 -13.93 5.55
CA GLN A 178 -20.51 -12.46 5.46
C GLN A 178 -21.33 -11.99 4.26
N VAL A 179 -21.25 -12.65 3.11
CA VAL A 179 -22.08 -12.32 1.93
C VAL A 179 -23.56 -12.50 2.21
N LYS A 180 -23.96 -13.59 2.89
CA LYS A 180 -25.37 -13.82 3.28
C LYS A 180 -25.93 -12.77 4.22
N ASN A 181 -25.10 -12.20 5.09
CA ASN A 181 -25.51 -11.19 6.05
C ASN A 181 -25.53 -9.76 5.46
N ALA A 182 -24.96 -9.57 4.26
CA ALA A 182 -24.95 -8.29 3.54
C ALA A 182 -26.06 -8.19 2.49
N SER A 183 -26.83 -9.26 2.27
CA SER A 183 -27.99 -9.33 1.35
C SER A 183 -29.28 -9.18 2.12
#